data_49d789a8ddd77710a5d7dcfe2b1565a7
#
_entry.id   49d789a8ddd77710a5d7dcfe2b1565a7
#
_cell.length_a   1.000
_cell.length_b   1.000
_cell.length_c   1.000
_cell.angle_alpha   90.00
_cell.angle_beta   90.00
_cell.angle_gamma   90.00
#
_symmetry.space_group_name_H-M   'P 1'
#
loop_
_entity.id
_entity.type
_entity.pdbx_description
1 polymer ?
#
loop_
_entity_poly.entity_id
_entity_poly.type
_entity_poly.pdbx_seq_one_letter_code
_entity_poly.pdbx_strand_id
1 'polypeptide(L)'
;MYFFRYNPADLSGKKFLLAGLSLLLFISGFCISQETAHNHDEEPFSLEYISSSPHSPEYFTQGLFFYDGRLYESIGQYGKSALIKYQPDNQTPSLQRNLDDRFFAEGATNHLGTIYQLTWRAQTAFAYRGPMLNPSQAFEYSGEGWGLTSDGQFLWLSNGSDKLKRMDETGRVLAEISVHLNGHALDRLNELEWINGWILANRWYDPRIYIINPASGEVSHVFDFTAIASRELRTNPDNVLNGIAWNPETEQLWITGKNWRRFYQFKLKMPESVADSIPLN
;
A
#
# COMPACT_ATOMS: atom_id res chain seq x y z
N MET A 1 -28.21 33.46 32.30
CA MET A 1 -28.49 34.39 33.40
C MET A 1 -27.28 34.38 34.32
N TYR A 2 -26.75 35.53 34.55
CA TYR A 2 -25.59 36.08 35.29
C TYR A 2 -24.31 36.29 34.48
N PHE A 3 -24.20 37.59 34.10
CA PHE A 3 -23.00 38.33 33.72
C PHE A 3 -22.24 38.73 34.97
N PHE A 4 -20.89 38.76 34.90
CA PHE A 4 -20.15 39.71 35.69
C PHE A 4 -19.05 40.36 34.81
N ARG A 5 -19.20 41.67 34.60
CA ARG A 5 -18.22 42.63 34.14
C ARG A 5 -17.35 43.05 35.32
N TYR A 6 -16.08 43.31 35.07
CA TYR A 6 -15.31 44.23 35.92
C TYR A 6 -14.46 45.16 35.07
N ASN A 7 -14.49 46.43 35.48
CA ASN A 7 -13.93 47.63 34.81
C ASN A 7 -12.80 48.23 35.67
N PRO A 8 -11.91 49.07 35.08
CA PRO A 8 -10.60 49.44 35.66
C PRO A 8 -10.62 50.80 36.38
N ALA A 9 -9.45 51.13 36.91
CA ALA A 9 -8.92 52.37 37.38
C ALA A 9 -8.62 52.40 38.92
N ASP A 10 -7.40 52.79 39.31
CA ASP A 10 -7.00 54.15 39.63
C ASP A 10 -5.54 54.19 40.11
N LEU A 11 -4.84 55.06 39.62
CA LEU A 11 -3.90 56.15 39.81
C LEU A 11 -3.11 56.29 41.13
N SER A 12 -1.92 56.80 40.90
CA SER A 12 -1.03 57.68 41.72
C SER A 12 -0.02 56.95 42.62
N GLY A 13 1.26 57.13 42.46
CA GLY A 13 2.08 58.31 42.34
C GLY A 13 3.04 58.41 43.49
N LYS A 14 4.37 58.39 43.23
CA LYS A 14 5.35 59.29 43.89
C LYS A 14 6.79 58.94 43.43
N LYS A 15 7.43 60.02 42.98
CA LYS A 15 8.86 60.11 42.67
C LYS A 15 9.73 60.00 43.87
N PHE A 16 10.90 59.38 43.77
CA PHE A 16 12.11 59.78 44.49
C PHE A 16 13.35 59.57 43.62
N LEU A 17 14.09 60.63 43.50
CA LEU A 17 15.36 60.79 42.78
C LEU A 17 16.49 60.47 43.74
N LEU A 18 17.45 59.66 43.35
CA LEU A 18 18.83 59.78 43.89
C LEU A 18 19.83 59.21 42.88
N ALA A 19 20.79 60.04 42.57
CA ALA A 19 21.89 59.78 41.67
C ALA A 19 22.94 58.86 42.28
N GLY A 20 23.53 58.02 41.50
CA GLY A 20 24.72 57.24 41.86
C GLY A 20 25.44 56.78 40.63
N LEU A 21 26.54 57.40 40.34
CA LEU A 21 27.52 57.23 39.27
C LEU A 21 28.25 55.88 39.47
N SER A 22 28.35 55.00 38.52
CA SER A 22 29.54 54.13 38.32
C SER A 22 29.46 53.25 37.07
N LEU A 23 30.39 53.44 36.24
CA LEU A 23 31.24 52.54 35.46
C LEU A 23 30.58 51.65 34.39
N LEU A 24 30.70 52.10 33.16
CA LEU A 24 30.52 51.35 31.92
C LEU A 24 31.51 50.18 31.83
N LEU A 25 31.00 48.95 31.79
CA LEU A 25 31.65 47.84 31.16
C LEU A 25 30.77 47.35 30.00
N PHE A 26 31.17 47.71 28.78
CA PHE A 26 30.63 47.16 27.57
C PHE A 26 31.04 45.70 27.47
N ILE A 27 30.13 44.78 27.79
CA ILE A 27 30.19 43.41 27.33
C ILE A 27 29.19 43.31 26.16
N SER A 28 29.69 43.34 24.95
CA SER A 28 28.93 43.00 23.75
C SER A 28 28.56 41.53 23.80
N GLY A 29 27.41 41.25 24.41
CA GLY A 29 26.76 39.93 24.31
C GLY A 29 26.22 39.77 22.89
N PHE A 30 26.94 39.04 22.06
CA PHE A 30 26.42 38.52 20.81
C PHE A 30 25.30 37.51 21.19
N CYS A 31 24.06 38.00 21.13
CA CYS A 31 22.90 37.11 21.21
C CYS A 31 22.81 36.42 19.88
N ILE A 32 23.45 35.22 19.80
CA ILE A 32 23.19 34.29 18.71
C ILE A 32 21.78 33.77 18.98
N SER A 33 20.79 34.33 18.31
CA SER A 33 19.51 33.69 18.16
C SER A 33 19.76 32.37 17.43
N GLN A 34 19.80 31.24 18.16
CA GLN A 34 19.60 29.96 17.54
C GLN A 34 18.18 29.98 16.96
N GLU A 35 18.09 30.27 15.66
CA GLU A 35 16.96 29.75 14.90
C GLU A 35 16.99 28.23 15.09
N THR A 36 16.10 27.74 15.94
CA THR A 36 15.72 26.35 15.91
C THR A 36 15.09 26.14 14.54
N ALA A 37 15.88 25.65 13.59
CA ALA A 37 15.34 25.03 12.42
C ALA A 37 14.34 23.98 12.93
N HIS A 38 13.05 24.26 12.80
CA HIS A 38 12.05 23.22 12.79
C HIS A 38 12.39 22.35 11.58
N ASN A 39 13.18 21.30 11.82
CA ASN A 39 13.12 20.15 10.96
C ASN A 39 11.66 19.70 11.05
N HIS A 40 10.88 20.01 10.02
CA HIS A 40 9.75 19.19 9.68
C HIS A 40 10.37 17.82 9.41
N ASP A 41 10.38 16.94 10.41
CA ASP A 41 10.57 15.51 10.21
C ASP A 41 9.43 15.10 9.28
N GLU A 42 9.71 15.10 7.98
CA GLU A 42 8.77 14.60 6.99
C GLU A 42 8.51 13.14 7.36
N GLU A 43 7.23 12.81 7.58
CA GLU A 43 6.82 11.44 7.84
C GLU A 43 7.45 10.51 6.80
N PRO A 44 8.19 9.48 7.20
CA PRO A 44 8.92 8.62 6.28
C PRO A 44 7.99 7.90 5.30
N PHE A 45 6.71 7.70 5.68
CA PHE A 45 5.66 7.12 4.86
C PHE A 45 4.54 8.14 4.68
N SER A 46 4.28 8.57 3.45
CA SER A 46 3.20 9.50 3.17
C SER A 46 2.55 9.26 1.82
N LEU A 47 1.26 9.61 1.73
CA LEU A 47 0.46 9.54 0.52
C LEU A 47 -0.14 10.90 0.20
N GLU A 48 0.04 11.34 -1.04
CA GLU A 48 -0.62 12.51 -1.59
C GLU A 48 -1.59 12.07 -2.68
N TYR A 49 -2.88 12.39 -2.53
CA TYR A 49 -3.90 12.07 -3.53
C TYR A 49 -3.65 12.87 -4.82
N ILE A 50 -3.59 12.18 -5.95
CA ILE A 50 -3.41 12.79 -7.27
C ILE A 50 -4.74 12.88 -8.00
N SER A 51 -5.35 11.73 -8.27
CA SER A 51 -6.55 11.64 -9.10
C SER A 51 -7.28 10.32 -8.92
N SER A 52 -8.39 10.18 -9.61
CA SER A 52 -9.07 8.90 -9.76
C SER A 52 -9.61 8.74 -11.17
N SER A 53 -9.61 7.51 -11.68
CA SER A 53 -10.09 7.13 -13.00
C SER A 53 -11.16 6.05 -12.93
N PRO A 54 -11.96 5.85 -13.99
CA PRO A 54 -12.99 4.83 -13.99
C PRO A 54 -12.44 3.42 -13.83
N HIS A 55 -13.17 2.60 -13.06
CA HIS A 55 -12.97 1.15 -12.93
C HIS A 55 -14.32 0.45 -13.12
N SER A 56 -14.33 -0.76 -13.61
CA SER A 56 -15.57 -1.51 -13.83
C SER A 56 -16.14 -2.07 -12.55
N PRO A 57 -17.38 -1.73 -12.17
CA PRO A 57 -18.04 -2.31 -11.00
C PRO A 57 -18.39 -3.80 -11.17
N GLU A 58 -18.19 -4.36 -12.36
CA GLU A 58 -18.37 -5.79 -12.62
C GLU A 58 -17.10 -6.60 -12.30
N TYR A 59 -15.96 -5.93 -12.05
CA TYR A 59 -14.69 -6.58 -11.80
C TYR A 59 -14.49 -6.83 -10.29
N PHE A 60 -14.41 -8.10 -9.96
CA PHE A 60 -14.10 -8.55 -8.60
C PHE A 60 -12.59 -8.68 -8.46
N THR A 61 -11.91 -7.56 -8.22
CA THR A 61 -10.46 -7.43 -8.21
C THR A 61 -9.81 -8.33 -7.17
N GLN A 62 -8.85 -9.15 -7.61
CA GLN A 62 -8.09 -10.08 -6.79
C GLN A 62 -6.57 -9.86 -6.89
N GLY A 63 -6.11 -9.21 -7.94
CA GLY A 63 -4.72 -8.81 -8.11
C GLY A 63 -4.63 -7.60 -9.02
N LEU A 64 -3.68 -6.71 -8.75
CA LEU A 64 -3.45 -5.50 -9.54
C LEU A 64 -1.94 -5.23 -9.58
N PHE A 65 -1.38 -4.97 -10.77
CA PHE A 65 0.05 -4.71 -10.88
C PHE A 65 0.38 -3.96 -12.17
N PHE A 66 1.51 -3.26 -12.19
CA PHE A 66 2.08 -2.70 -13.41
C PHE A 66 3.16 -3.62 -13.98
N TYR A 67 3.15 -3.74 -15.32
CA TYR A 67 4.22 -4.38 -16.07
C TYR A 67 4.34 -3.75 -17.45
N ASP A 68 5.56 -3.41 -17.86
CA ASP A 68 5.89 -2.82 -19.15
C ASP A 68 4.99 -1.59 -19.47
N GLY A 69 4.92 -0.64 -18.50
CA GLY A 69 4.15 0.60 -18.57
C GLY A 69 2.63 0.41 -18.65
N ARG A 70 2.11 -0.78 -18.35
CA ARG A 70 0.68 -1.11 -18.45
C ARG A 70 0.14 -1.67 -17.16
N LEU A 71 -1.10 -1.29 -16.84
CA LEU A 71 -1.83 -1.86 -15.72
C LEU A 71 -2.43 -3.21 -16.13
N TYR A 72 -2.33 -4.19 -15.22
CA TYR A 72 -2.98 -5.50 -15.32
C TYR A 72 -3.82 -5.73 -14.09
N GLU A 73 -4.92 -6.45 -14.28
CA GLU A 73 -5.85 -6.80 -13.21
C GLU A 73 -6.27 -8.27 -13.32
N SER A 74 -6.16 -8.98 -12.22
CA SER A 74 -6.76 -10.30 -12.04
C SER A 74 -8.13 -10.15 -11.41
N ILE A 75 -9.18 -10.62 -12.08
CA ILE A 75 -10.54 -10.62 -11.57
C ILE A 75 -11.00 -12.03 -11.25
N GLY A 76 -11.61 -12.19 -10.06
CA GLY A 76 -12.13 -13.47 -9.56
C GLY A 76 -13.60 -13.70 -9.92
N GLN A 77 -14.15 -14.72 -9.35
CA GLN A 77 -15.48 -15.33 -9.45
C GLN A 77 -15.54 -16.47 -10.49
N TYR A 78 -16.19 -17.57 -10.10
CA TYR A 78 -16.42 -18.69 -10.99
C TYR A 78 -17.23 -18.26 -12.22
N GLY A 79 -16.80 -18.69 -13.42
CA GLY A 79 -17.40 -18.31 -14.68
C GLY A 79 -17.11 -16.89 -15.15
N LYS A 80 -16.34 -16.09 -14.38
CA LYS A 80 -15.99 -14.71 -14.72
C LYS A 80 -14.50 -14.40 -14.57
N SER A 81 -13.73 -15.34 -14.05
CA SER A 81 -12.30 -15.15 -13.77
C SER A 81 -11.52 -14.85 -15.04
N ALA A 82 -10.72 -13.79 -14.97
CA ALA A 82 -9.90 -13.36 -16.10
C ALA A 82 -8.66 -12.58 -15.68
N LEU A 83 -7.70 -12.48 -16.59
CA LEU A 83 -6.62 -11.49 -16.57
C LEU A 83 -6.96 -10.39 -17.58
N ILE A 84 -6.98 -9.16 -17.10
CA ILE A 84 -7.27 -7.95 -17.90
C ILE A 84 -5.96 -7.19 -18.10
N LYS A 85 -5.72 -6.71 -19.31
CA LYS A 85 -4.66 -5.75 -19.65
C LYS A 85 -5.29 -4.45 -20.09
N TYR A 86 -4.86 -3.34 -19.54
CA TYR A 86 -5.39 -2.01 -19.85
C TYR A 86 -4.57 -1.27 -20.89
N GLN A 87 -5.21 -0.28 -21.56
CA GLN A 87 -4.51 0.72 -22.36
C GLN A 87 -3.73 1.65 -21.41
N PRO A 88 -2.55 2.16 -21.84
CA PRO A 88 -1.73 3.00 -20.97
C PRO A 88 -2.39 4.34 -20.64
N ASP A 89 -3.20 4.91 -21.57
CA ASP A 89 -3.62 6.31 -21.48
C ASP A 89 -4.98 6.52 -20.78
N ASN A 90 -5.87 5.53 -20.76
CA ASN A 90 -7.26 5.72 -20.35
C ASN A 90 -7.88 4.58 -19.53
N GLN A 91 -7.08 3.61 -19.11
CA GLN A 91 -7.51 2.42 -18.36
C GLN A 91 -8.70 1.70 -19.02
N THR A 92 -8.78 1.74 -20.36
CA THR A 92 -9.72 0.91 -21.12
C THR A 92 -9.11 -0.48 -21.30
N PRO A 93 -9.85 -1.57 -21.06
CA PRO A 93 -9.37 -2.91 -21.32
C PRO A 93 -8.95 -3.08 -22.78
N SER A 94 -7.70 -3.49 -22.99
CA SER A 94 -7.14 -3.74 -24.34
C SER A 94 -7.08 -5.23 -24.66
N LEU A 95 -7.05 -6.06 -23.63
CA LEU A 95 -7.02 -7.51 -23.76
C LEU A 95 -7.64 -8.13 -22.52
N GLN A 96 -8.42 -9.19 -22.70
CA GLN A 96 -8.96 -10.02 -21.63
C GLN A 96 -8.67 -11.48 -21.94
N ARG A 97 -8.23 -12.23 -20.93
CA ARG A 97 -8.04 -13.68 -21.00
C ARG A 97 -8.83 -14.34 -19.89
N ASN A 98 -9.92 -14.97 -20.25
CA ASN A 98 -10.75 -15.73 -19.33
C ASN A 98 -10.06 -17.04 -18.95
N LEU A 99 -10.21 -17.42 -17.69
CA LEU A 99 -9.96 -18.80 -17.26
C LEU A 99 -11.19 -19.66 -17.51
N ASP A 100 -11.01 -20.97 -17.45
CA ASP A 100 -12.10 -21.95 -17.44
C ASP A 100 -13.02 -21.68 -16.23
N ASP A 101 -14.34 -21.85 -16.41
CA ASP A 101 -15.38 -21.50 -15.43
C ASP A 101 -15.22 -22.19 -14.06
N ARG A 102 -14.49 -23.31 -14.02
CA ARG A 102 -14.15 -24.04 -12.78
C ARG A 102 -13.11 -23.35 -11.89
N PHE A 103 -12.42 -22.32 -12.40
CA PHE A 103 -11.40 -21.61 -11.65
C PHE A 103 -11.94 -20.30 -11.08
N PHE A 104 -11.55 -20.00 -9.86
CA PHE A 104 -11.69 -18.69 -9.26
C PHE A 104 -10.29 -18.07 -9.24
N ALA A 105 -10.04 -17.07 -10.09
CA ALA A 105 -8.75 -16.39 -10.14
C ALA A 105 -8.53 -15.51 -8.90
N GLU A 106 -7.29 -15.43 -8.48
CA GLU A 106 -6.84 -14.69 -7.31
C GLU A 106 -5.68 -13.76 -7.68
N GLY A 107 -4.77 -13.50 -6.77
CA GLY A 107 -3.63 -12.61 -6.94
C GLY A 107 -2.81 -12.92 -8.19
N ALA A 108 -2.25 -11.87 -8.79
CA ALA A 108 -1.40 -11.99 -9.96
C ALA A 108 -0.27 -10.95 -9.91
N THR A 109 0.87 -11.30 -10.51
CA THR A 109 2.02 -10.41 -10.62
C THR A 109 2.89 -10.73 -11.83
N ASN A 110 3.77 -9.81 -12.22
CA ASN A 110 4.86 -10.13 -13.13
C ASN A 110 6.10 -10.58 -12.34
N HIS A 111 6.71 -11.67 -12.77
CA HIS A 111 8.00 -12.13 -12.27
C HIS A 111 8.89 -12.50 -13.45
N LEU A 112 10.00 -11.80 -13.62
CA LEU A 112 11.00 -12.02 -14.68
C LEU A 112 10.40 -12.12 -16.10
N GLY A 113 9.41 -11.25 -16.41
CA GLY A 113 8.77 -11.21 -17.74
C GLY A 113 7.67 -12.24 -17.97
N THR A 114 7.34 -13.05 -16.96
CA THR A 114 6.19 -13.94 -16.96
C THR A 114 5.15 -13.43 -15.97
N ILE A 115 3.89 -13.32 -16.41
CA ILE A 115 2.79 -13.01 -15.50
C ILE A 115 2.28 -14.30 -14.90
N TYR A 116 2.18 -14.36 -13.58
CA TYR A 116 1.59 -15.46 -12.83
C TYR A 116 0.26 -15.03 -12.25
N GLN A 117 -0.73 -15.92 -12.29
CA GLN A 117 -2.06 -15.73 -11.71
C GLN A 117 -2.43 -16.98 -10.89
N LEU A 118 -2.79 -16.75 -9.63
CA LEU A 118 -3.24 -17.82 -8.73
C LEU A 118 -4.71 -18.17 -8.94
N THR A 119 -5.12 -19.32 -8.40
CA THR A 119 -6.51 -19.72 -8.24
C THR A 119 -6.81 -19.97 -6.77
N TRP A 120 -8.02 -19.65 -6.30
CA TRP A 120 -8.38 -19.76 -4.88
C TRP A 120 -8.11 -21.13 -4.27
N ARG A 121 -8.91 -22.15 -4.68
CA ARG A 121 -8.88 -23.51 -4.09
C ARG A 121 -8.39 -24.58 -5.06
N ALA A 122 -8.24 -24.23 -6.32
CA ALA A 122 -7.78 -25.19 -7.30
C ALA A 122 -6.27 -25.44 -7.21
N GLN A 123 -5.54 -24.73 -6.33
CA GLN A 123 -4.12 -24.93 -6.05
C GLN A 123 -3.24 -24.88 -7.29
N THR A 124 -3.69 -24.15 -8.32
CA THR A 124 -3.04 -24.07 -9.63
C THR A 124 -2.69 -22.62 -9.92
N ALA A 125 -1.46 -22.36 -10.33
CA ALA A 125 -1.03 -21.10 -10.88
C ALA A 125 -0.96 -21.20 -12.41
N PHE A 126 -1.42 -20.15 -13.08
CA PHE A 126 -1.29 -19.97 -14.52
C PHE A 126 -0.16 -18.98 -14.82
N ALA A 127 0.58 -19.25 -15.90
CA ALA A 127 1.58 -18.36 -16.48
C ALA A 127 1.09 -17.82 -17.81
N TYR A 128 1.31 -16.53 -18.04
CA TYR A 128 0.98 -15.85 -19.29
C TYR A 128 2.26 -15.24 -19.88
N ARG A 129 2.50 -15.53 -21.14
CA ARG A 129 3.67 -15.05 -21.86
C ARG A 129 3.29 -14.45 -23.21
N GLY A 130 4.15 -13.57 -23.67
CA GLY A 130 3.99 -12.92 -24.98
C GLY A 130 2.85 -11.91 -25.04
N PRO A 131 2.70 -11.19 -26.17
CA PRO A 131 1.77 -10.06 -26.28
C PRO A 131 0.30 -10.48 -26.21
N MET A 132 0.00 -11.74 -26.54
CA MET A 132 -1.37 -12.27 -26.53
C MET A 132 -1.77 -12.89 -25.21
N LEU A 133 -0.88 -12.95 -24.21
CA LEU A 133 -1.13 -13.50 -22.88
C LEU A 133 -1.78 -14.89 -22.94
N ASN A 134 -1.21 -15.80 -23.69
CA ASN A 134 -1.72 -17.17 -23.77
C ASN A 134 -1.43 -17.90 -22.45
N PRO A 135 -2.46 -18.41 -21.76
CA PRO A 135 -2.25 -19.10 -20.49
C PRO A 135 -1.63 -20.49 -20.69
N SER A 136 -0.78 -20.86 -19.78
CA SER A 136 -0.30 -22.22 -19.57
C SER A 136 -0.28 -22.53 -18.08
N GLN A 137 -0.43 -23.77 -17.66
CA GLN A 137 -0.19 -24.14 -16.28
C GLN A 137 1.27 -23.86 -15.93
N ALA A 138 1.52 -23.17 -14.82
CA ALA A 138 2.86 -22.86 -14.34
C ALA A 138 3.32 -23.87 -13.29
N PHE A 139 2.62 -23.88 -12.16
CA PHE A 139 2.92 -24.77 -11.02
C PHE A 139 1.65 -25.04 -10.20
N GLU A 140 1.76 -26.00 -9.30
CA GLU A 140 0.78 -26.27 -8.26
C GLU A 140 1.33 -25.84 -6.91
N TYR A 141 0.43 -25.46 -5.98
CA TYR A 141 0.79 -25.06 -4.62
C TYR A 141 -0.21 -25.64 -3.63
N SER A 142 0.16 -25.65 -2.35
CA SER A 142 -0.65 -26.25 -1.30
C SER A 142 -1.46 -25.22 -0.53
N GLY A 143 -2.75 -25.48 -0.33
CA GLY A 143 -3.68 -24.60 0.39
C GLY A 143 -4.37 -23.61 -0.53
N GLU A 144 -4.94 -22.56 0.04
CA GLU A 144 -5.54 -21.45 -0.72
C GLU A 144 -4.45 -20.47 -1.19
N GLY A 145 -4.64 -19.87 -2.36
CA GLY A 145 -3.86 -18.73 -2.84
C GLY A 145 -4.75 -17.51 -2.88
N TRP A 146 -4.28 -16.38 -2.31
CA TRP A 146 -5.02 -15.12 -2.28
C TRP A 146 -4.25 -14.01 -3.00
N GLY A 147 -3.22 -13.43 -2.43
CA GLY A 147 -2.38 -12.42 -3.05
C GLY A 147 -1.08 -12.99 -3.59
N LEU A 148 -0.49 -12.31 -4.56
CA LEU A 148 0.79 -12.67 -5.16
C LEU A 148 1.54 -11.41 -5.56
N THR A 149 2.80 -11.29 -5.13
CA THR A 149 3.73 -10.26 -5.62
C THR A 149 5.12 -10.83 -5.87
N SER A 150 6.03 -10.02 -6.41
CA SER A 150 7.40 -10.42 -6.74
C SER A 150 8.40 -9.38 -6.25
N ASP A 151 9.45 -9.84 -5.57
CA ASP A 151 10.60 -8.99 -5.19
C ASP A 151 11.68 -8.93 -6.30
N GLY A 152 11.39 -9.50 -7.47
CA GLY A 152 12.33 -9.61 -8.59
C GLY A 152 13.20 -10.87 -8.54
N GLN A 153 13.32 -11.53 -7.39
CA GLN A 153 14.06 -12.78 -7.21
C GLN A 153 13.12 -13.94 -6.85
N PHE A 154 12.09 -13.68 -6.07
CA PHE A 154 11.14 -14.67 -5.57
C PHE A 154 9.69 -14.18 -5.69
N LEU A 155 8.77 -15.10 -5.64
CA LEU A 155 7.33 -14.85 -5.50
C LEU A 155 6.96 -14.84 -4.02
N TRP A 156 6.04 -13.94 -3.65
CA TRP A 156 5.45 -13.86 -2.31
C TRP A 156 3.95 -14.09 -2.40
N LEU A 157 3.46 -15.08 -1.63
CA LEU A 157 2.07 -15.51 -1.64
C LEU A 157 1.43 -15.31 -0.27
N SER A 158 0.23 -14.75 -0.24
CA SER A 158 -0.69 -14.75 0.90
C SER A 158 -1.78 -15.82 0.72
N ASN A 159 -2.40 -16.25 1.81
CA ASN A 159 -3.45 -17.28 1.81
C ASN A 159 -4.57 -17.02 2.83
N GLY A 160 -4.73 -15.77 3.26
CA GLY A 160 -5.71 -15.39 4.28
C GLY A 160 -5.30 -15.66 5.72
N SER A 161 -4.14 -16.25 5.98
CA SER A 161 -3.55 -16.34 7.31
C SER A 161 -2.70 -15.11 7.62
N ASP A 162 -1.98 -15.15 8.75
CA ASP A 162 -0.92 -14.22 9.12
C ASP A 162 0.44 -14.55 8.46
N LYS A 163 0.46 -15.50 7.51
CA LYS A 163 1.69 -15.99 6.88
C LYS A 163 1.83 -15.47 5.47
N LEU A 164 3.07 -15.08 5.11
CA LEU A 164 3.49 -14.85 3.74
C LEU A 164 4.53 -15.91 3.36
N LYS A 165 4.30 -16.59 2.24
CA LYS A 165 5.19 -17.64 1.72
C LYS A 165 6.10 -17.05 0.65
N ARG A 166 7.40 -17.20 0.80
CA ARG A 166 8.39 -16.90 -0.25
C ARG A 166 8.63 -18.16 -1.08
N MET A 167 8.47 -18.08 -2.39
CA MET A 167 8.51 -19.23 -3.30
C MET A 167 9.42 -18.94 -4.49
N ASP A 168 9.95 -20.00 -5.09
CA ASP A 168 10.55 -19.92 -6.44
C ASP A 168 9.46 -20.01 -7.54
N GLU A 169 9.89 -19.85 -8.80
CA GLU A 169 9.00 -19.88 -9.97
C GLU A 169 8.39 -21.27 -10.26
N THR A 170 8.80 -22.29 -9.54
CA THR A 170 8.21 -23.65 -9.59
C THR A 170 7.12 -23.85 -8.55
N GLY A 171 6.87 -22.86 -7.69
CA GLY A 171 5.89 -22.93 -6.60
C GLY A 171 6.43 -23.59 -5.33
N ARG A 172 7.73 -23.92 -5.27
CA ARG A 172 8.35 -24.47 -4.07
C ARG A 172 8.53 -23.38 -3.02
N VAL A 173 7.98 -23.60 -1.84
CA VAL A 173 8.14 -22.71 -0.68
C VAL A 173 9.57 -22.78 -0.15
N LEU A 174 10.24 -21.67 -0.10
CA LEU A 174 11.62 -21.51 0.38
C LEU A 174 11.66 -20.98 1.81
N ALA A 175 10.72 -20.11 2.17
CA ALA A 175 10.59 -19.55 3.50
C ALA A 175 9.15 -19.11 3.77
N GLU A 176 8.84 -18.93 5.05
CA GLU A 176 7.56 -18.39 5.50
C GLU A 176 7.81 -17.38 6.61
N ILE A 177 7.18 -16.21 6.55
CA ILE A 177 7.23 -15.20 7.59
C ILE A 177 5.86 -15.04 8.25
N SER A 178 5.84 -14.74 9.55
CA SER A 178 4.61 -14.39 10.28
C SER A 178 4.48 -12.88 10.34
N VAL A 179 3.35 -12.37 9.85
CA VAL A 179 3.07 -10.93 9.87
C VAL A 179 2.40 -10.54 11.18
N HIS A 180 2.89 -9.46 11.79
CA HIS A 180 2.38 -8.97 13.06
C HIS A 180 2.34 -7.44 13.10
N LEU A 181 1.36 -6.93 13.83
CA LEU A 181 1.19 -5.51 14.13
C LEU A 181 1.23 -5.33 15.66
N ASN A 182 2.19 -4.57 16.17
CA ASN A 182 2.39 -4.35 17.61
C ASN A 182 2.46 -5.68 18.41
N GLY A 183 3.15 -6.69 17.87
CA GLY A 183 3.32 -8.00 18.49
C GLY A 183 2.12 -8.95 18.37
N HIS A 184 1.02 -8.56 17.72
CA HIS A 184 -0.16 -9.39 17.47
C HIS A 184 -0.19 -9.87 16.03
N ALA A 185 -0.50 -11.15 15.80
CA ALA A 185 -0.64 -11.72 14.47
C ALA A 185 -1.68 -10.96 13.63
N LEU A 186 -1.33 -10.65 12.38
CA LEU A 186 -2.18 -9.96 11.43
C LEU A 186 -2.67 -10.94 10.37
N ASP A 187 -3.83 -11.53 10.58
CA ASP A 187 -4.47 -12.48 9.66
C ASP A 187 -5.24 -11.81 8.50
N ARG A 188 -5.81 -12.64 7.63
CA ARG A 188 -6.61 -12.25 6.47
C ARG A 188 -5.83 -11.40 5.47
N LEU A 189 -4.52 -11.59 5.38
CA LEU A 189 -3.69 -10.99 4.35
C LEU A 189 -4.17 -11.45 2.98
N ASN A 190 -4.35 -10.49 2.08
CA ASN A 190 -4.95 -10.72 0.77
C ASN A 190 -4.01 -10.21 -0.33
N GLU A 191 -4.45 -9.30 -1.16
CA GLU A 191 -3.69 -8.80 -2.28
C GLU A 191 -2.38 -8.12 -1.81
N LEU A 192 -1.31 -8.29 -2.59
CA LEU A 192 0.07 -7.91 -2.24
C LEU A 192 0.73 -7.12 -3.37
N GLU A 193 1.54 -6.13 -3.00
CA GLU A 193 2.43 -5.43 -3.92
C GLU A 193 3.82 -5.20 -3.30
N TRP A 194 4.87 -5.40 -4.11
CA TRP A 194 6.25 -5.16 -3.71
C TRP A 194 6.72 -3.78 -4.15
N ILE A 195 7.13 -2.93 -3.21
CA ILE A 195 7.62 -1.57 -3.49
C ILE A 195 8.87 -1.29 -2.65
N ASN A 196 10.00 -1.02 -3.29
CA ASN A 196 11.23 -0.55 -2.63
C ASN A 196 11.64 -1.39 -1.41
N GLY A 197 11.54 -2.72 -1.52
CA GLY A 197 11.92 -3.63 -0.44
C GLY A 197 10.84 -3.87 0.63
N TRP A 198 9.65 -3.33 0.47
CA TRP A 198 8.50 -3.52 1.35
C TRP A 198 7.41 -4.32 0.66
N ILE A 199 6.64 -5.09 1.43
CA ILE A 199 5.40 -5.70 0.97
C ILE A 199 4.23 -4.84 1.47
N LEU A 200 3.46 -4.29 0.54
CA LEU A 200 2.17 -3.67 0.83
C LEU A 200 1.10 -4.76 0.73
N ALA A 201 0.22 -4.83 1.71
CA ALA A 201 -0.82 -5.86 1.77
C ALA A 201 -2.20 -5.29 2.07
N ASN A 202 -3.20 -5.73 1.31
CA ASN A 202 -4.58 -5.63 1.73
C ASN A 202 -4.89 -6.66 2.82
N ARG A 203 -5.81 -6.33 3.71
CA ARG A 203 -6.42 -7.27 4.66
C ARG A 203 -7.90 -7.39 4.36
N TRP A 204 -8.40 -8.60 4.19
CA TRP A 204 -9.80 -8.81 3.83
C TRP A 204 -10.75 -8.25 4.89
N TYR A 205 -11.78 -7.51 4.46
CA TYR A 205 -12.71 -6.70 5.25
C TYR A 205 -12.09 -5.51 6.00
N ASP A 206 -10.90 -5.07 5.62
CA ASP A 206 -10.24 -3.94 6.26
C ASP A 206 -9.93 -2.85 5.20
N PRO A 207 -10.31 -1.59 5.39
CA PRO A 207 -10.03 -0.52 4.44
C PRO A 207 -8.62 0.06 4.57
N ARG A 208 -7.69 -0.67 5.17
CA ARG A 208 -6.30 -0.26 5.37
C ARG A 208 -5.35 -1.08 4.53
N ILE A 209 -4.21 -0.48 4.18
CA ILE A 209 -3.07 -1.14 3.56
C ILE A 209 -1.93 -1.16 4.56
N TYR A 210 -1.32 -2.31 4.74
CA TYR A 210 -0.27 -2.59 5.71
C TYR A 210 1.08 -2.68 5.01
N ILE A 211 2.07 -1.90 5.47
CA ILE A 211 3.44 -1.93 4.97
C ILE A 211 4.26 -2.87 5.85
N ILE A 212 4.67 -3.98 5.29
CA ILE A 212 5.29 -5.11 5.99
C ILE A 212 6.78 -5.16 5.65
N ASN A 213 7.61 -5.29 6.67
CA ASN A 213 9.01 -5.59 6.49
C ASN A 213 9.17 -7.10 6.17
N PRO A 214 9.66 -7.48 4.98
CA PRO A 214 9.73 -8.89 4.57
C PRO A 214 10.78 -9.69 5.34
N ALA A 215 11.74 -9.05 6.01
CA ALA A 215 12.74 -9.74 6.81
C ALA A 215 12.24 -10.14 8.20
N SER A 216 11.37 -9.31 8.81
CA SER A 216 10.86 -9.54 10.17
C SER A 216 9.39 -9.96 10.22
N GLY A 217 8.59 -9.61 9.21
CA GLY A 217 7.13 -9.75 9.24
C GLY A 217 6.44 -8.63 10.03
N GLU A 218 7.16 -7.65 10.55
CA GLU A 218 6.58 -6.55 11.30
C GLU A 218 5.92 -5.53 10.36
N VAL A 219 4.73 -5.05 10.73
CA VAL A 219 4.08 -3.94 10.07
C VAL A 219 4.71 -2.64 10.52
N SER A 220 5.41 -1.97 9.62
CA SER A 220 6.12 -0.71 9.89
C SER A 220 5.23 0.52 9.77
N HIS A 221 4.20 0.46 8.91
CA HIS A 221 3.26 1.57 8.72
C HIS A 221 1.91 1.06 8.22
N VAL A 222 0.87 1.89 8.40
CA VAL A 222 -0.50 1.57 7.97
C VAL A 222 -1.11 2.80 7.30
N PHE A 223 -1.54 2.64 6.04
CA PHE A 223 -2.34 3.65 5.35
C PHE A 223 -3.83 3.37 5.53
N ASP A 224 -4.61 4.36 5.94
CA ASP A 224 -6.05 4.27 6.15
C ASP A 224 -6.83 4.87 4.96
N PHE A 225 -7.59 4.02 4.28
CA PHE A 225 -8.44 4.38 3.16
C PHE A 225 -9.94 4.33 3.50
N THR A 226 -10.31 4.36 4.78
CA THR A 226 -11.71 4.32 5.23
C THR A 226 -12.58 5.38 4.55
N ALA A 227 -12.06 6.60 4.40
CA ALA A 227 -12.77 7.69 3.74
C ALA A 227 -13.03 7.43 2.25
N ILE A 228 -12.13 6.75 1.56
CA ILE A 228 -12.29 6.35 0.15
C ILE A 228 -13.23 5.15 0.06
N ALA A 229 -12.99 4.11 0.83
CA ALA A 229 -13.80 2.90 0.84
C ALA A 229 -15.28 3.18 1.16
N SER A 230 -15.57 4.21 1.98
CA SER A 230 -16.94 4.62 2.29
C SER A 230 -17.66 5.32 1.14
N ARG A 231 -16.93 5.83 0.12
CA ARG A 231 -17.51 6.47 -1.08
C ARG A 231 -17.90 5.46 -2.14
N GLU A 232 -17.30 4.28 -2.11
CA GLU A 232 -17.64 3.21 -3.02
C GLU A 232 -18.96 2.53 -2.60
N LEU A 233 -19.87 2.32 -3.55
CA LEU A 233 -21.17 1.70 -3.24
C LEU A 233 -20.96 0.23 -2.90
N ARG A 234 -21.25 -0.12 -1.67
CA ARG A 234 -21.21 -1.48 -1.18
C ARG A 234 -22.60 -2.12 -1.30
N THR A 235 -22.92 -2.65 -2.45
CA THR A 235 -24.14 -3.45 -2.65
C THR A 235 -23.97 -4.87 -2.10
N ASN A 236 -22.71 -5.29 -1.90
CA ASN A 236 -22.31 -6.57 -1.33
C ASN A 236 -21.25 -6.30 -0.25
N PRO A 237 -21.29 -6.95 0.92
CA PRO A 237 -20.25 -6.81 1.95
C PRO A 237 -18.85 -7.18 1.46
N ASP A 238 -18.72 -8.02 0.43
CA ASP A 238 -17.45 -8.41 -0.16
C ASP A 238 -16.84 -7.33 -1.09
N ASN A 239 -17.56 -6.23 -1.37
CA ASN A 239 -17.04 -5.11 -2.15
C ASN A 239 -16.07 -4.27 -1.30
N VAL A 240 -14.92 -4.82 -0.99
CA VAL A 240 -13.90 -4.25 -0.10
C VAL A 240 -12.70 -3.73 -0.87
N LEU A 241 -11.88 -2.92 -0.23
CA LEU A 241 -10.56 -2.53 -0.73
C LEU A 241 -9.75 -3.79 -1.04
N ASN A 242 -9.31 -3.94 -2.28
CA ASN A 242 -8.46 -5.03 -2.73
C ASN A 242 -7.89 -4.69 -4.10
N GLY A 243 -6.57 -4.62 -4.20
CA GLY A 243 -5.82 -4.22 -5.39
C GLY A 243 -4.91 -3.04 -5.11
N ILE A 244 -3.61 -3.29 -5.20
CA ILE A 244 -2.50 -2.36 -5.00
C ILE A 244 -1.57 -2.52 -6.19
N ALA A 245 -1.22 -1.43 -6.87
CA ALA A 245 -0.25 -1.47 -7.96
C ALA A 245 0.70 -0.29 -7.88
N TRP A 246 1.98 -0.55 -8.10
CA TRP A 246 3.02 0.45 -8.17
C TRP A 246 3.44 0.70 -9.61
N ASN A 247 3.32 1.95 -10.05
CA ASN A 247 3.89 2.37 -11.33
C ASN A 247 5.29 2.98 -11.09
N PRO A 248 6.36 2.27 -11.40
CA PRO A 248 7.72 2.77 -11.15
C PRO A 248 8.13 3.91 -12.09
N GLU A 249 7.46 4.06 -13.26
CA GLU A 249 7.77 5.13 -14.22
C GLU A 249 7.26 6.49 -13.75
N THR A 250 6.12 6.50 -13.04
CA THR A 250 5.48 7.73 -12.55
C THR A 250 5.54 7.89 -11.03
N GLU A 251 6.11 6.91 -10.33
CA GLU A 251 6.16 6.85 -8.86
C GLU A 251 4.78 7.01 -8.21
N GLN A 252 3.79 6.31 -8.78
CA GLN A 252 2.40 6.38 -8.34
C GLN A 252 1.91 5.04 -7.81
N LEU A 253 1.29 5.11 -6.64
CA LEU A 253 0.51 4.02 -6.08
C LEU A 253 -0.93 4.10 -6.59
N TRP A 254 -1.40 2.99 -7.12
CA TRP A 254 -2.79 2.82 -7.55
C TRP A 254 -3.49 1.84 -6.64
N ILE A 255 -4.72 2.17 -6.25
CA ILE A 255 -5.56 1.26 -5.49
C ILE A 255 -6.96 1.18 -6.09
N THR A 256 -7.61 0.06 -5.86
CA THR A 256 -9.03 -0.17 -6.16
C THR A 256 -9.64 -1.15 -5.17
N GLY A 257 -10.83 -1.66 -5.46
CA GLY A 257 -11.47 -2.69 -4.65
C GLY A 257 -12.40 -3.57 -5.46
N LYS A 258 -12.85 -4.66 -4.86
CA LYS A 258 -13.78 -5.61 -5.45
C LYS A 258 -15.08 -4.89 -5.82
N ASN A 259 -15.41 -4.87 -7.12
CA ASN A 259 -16.58 -4.17 -7.67
C ASN A 259 -16.61 -2.65 -7.38
N TRP A 260 -15.48 -2.02 -7.13
CA TRP A 260 -15.38 -0.58 -7.01
C TRP A 260 -15.55 0.08 -8.38
N ARG A 261 -15.89 1.38 -8.38
CA ARG A 261 -16.13 2.15 -9.61
C ARG A 261 -14.91 2.93 -10.07
N ARG A 262 -13.89 3.02 -9.24
CA ARG A 262 -12.72 3.85 -9.50
C ARG A 262 -11.42 3.17 -9.11
N PHE A 263 -10.39 3.47 -9.89
CA PHE A 263 -9.02 3.45 -9.44
C PHE A 263 -8.72 4.78 -8.75
N TYR A 264 -7.92 4.76 -7.69
CA TYR A 264 -7.43 5.93 -6.99
C TYR A 264 -5.91 5.96 -7.07
N GLN A 265 -5.35 7.15 -7.33
CA GLN A 265 -3.93 7.34 -7.63
C GLN A 265 -3.32 8.28 -6.61
N PHE A 266 -2.16 7.90 -6.08
CA PHE A 266 -1.42 8.65 -5.06
C PHE A 266 0.04 8.75 -5.44
N LYS A 267 0.66 9.87 -5.09
CA LYS A 267 2.11 9.93 -4.97
C LYS A 267 2.47 9.29 -3.63
N LEU A 268 3.33 8.28 -3.69
CA LEU A 268 3.81 7.57 -2.51
C LEU A 268 5.23 8.05 -2.19
N LYS A 269 5.45 8.40 -0.92
CA LYS A 269 6.78 8.60 -0.35
C LYS A 269 7.00 7.53 0.70
N MET A 270 8.10 6.80 0.60
CA MET A 270 8.50 5.78 1.56
C MET A 270 10.03 5.63 1.54
N PRO A 271 10.65 5.28 2.68
CA PRO A 271 12.07 4.99 2.71
C PRO A 271 12.36 3.71 1.93
N GLU A 272 13.57 3.57 1.41
CA GLU A 272 14.05 2.27 0.96
C GLU A 272 14.11 1.33 2.17
N SER A 273 13.64 0.10 1.97
CA SER A 273 13.76 -0.91 3.03
C SER A 273 15.24 -1.28 3.20
N VAL A 274 15.68 -1.43 4.44
CA VAL A 274 17.01 -1.95 4.79
C VAL A 274 17.13 -3.46 4.48
N ALA A 275 16.21 -4.00 3.68
CA ALA A 275 16.10 -5.43 3.33
C ALA A 275 17.21 -5.97 2.41
N ASP A 276 18.30 -5.20 2.17
CA ASP A 276 19.50 -5.68 1.45
C ASP A 276 20.20 -6.86 2.13
N SER A 277 19.62 -7.43 3.18
CA SER A 277 20.20 -8.52 3.95
C SER A 277 19.21 -9.59 4.38
N ILE A 278 18.30 -10.05 3.50
CA ILE A 278 17.64 -11.33 3.78
C ILE A 278 18.68 -12.43 3.53
N PRO A 279 19.22 -13.10 4.56
CA PRO A 279 20.20 -14.16 4.33
C PRO A 279 19.55 -15.26 3.48
N LEU A 280 20.23 -15.64 2.43
CA LEU A 280 19.98 -16.90 1.74
C LEU A 280 20.49 -18.02 2.67
N ASN A 281 19.62 -18.55 3.53
CA ASN A 281 19.90 -19.78 4.29
C ASN A 281 19.45 -21.00 3.51
#